data_395cead6a34b73f847e4fc6565275068
#
_entry.id   395cead6a34b73f847e4fc6565275068
#
_cell.length_a   1.000
_cell.length_b   1.000
_cell.length_c   1.000
_cell.angle_alpha   90.00
_cell.angle_beta   90.00
_cell.angle_gamma   90.00
#
_symmetry.space_group_name_H-M   'P 1'
#
loop_
_entity.id
_entity.type
_entity.pdbx_description
1 polymer ?
#
loop_
_entity_poly.entity_id
_entity_poly.type
_entity_poly.pdbx_seq_one_letter_code
_entity_poly.pdbx_strand_id
1 'polypeptide(L)'
;LTRAAGADNIAVFSKYISLLGSVEDEIVACFKNGGGVPYAKFPRFHAVMAEDSGQSVLSSLESHIVPLVPGLADRLAAGMQMLDVGCGRGRIMNRLAELYPKSRFTGIDLSSEAILTAWQEAAEKRLRNVEFIVTDLSNFDEKAEAEAFDLVTTFDAIHDQAKPLNVLKGIYRTLKSDGMYLMQDIKGSSQVHKNIDHPLGAFLYTVSCLHCMTVSLAQGGE
;
A
#
# COMPACT_ATOMS: atom_id res chain seq x y z
N LEU A 1 -2.83 11.66 -22.50
CA LEU A 1 -3.40 11.77 -21.14
C LEU A 1 -4.66 10.90 -20.97
N THR A 2 -4.65 9.65 -21.44
CA THR A 2 -5.75 8.71 -21.28
C THR A 2 -5.32 7.55 -20.37
N ARG A 3 -6.27 6.85 -19.75
CA ARG A 3 -5.98 5.64 -18.95
C ARG A 3 -5.24 4.56 -19.75
N ALA A 4 -5.36 4.58 -21.07
CA ALA A 4 -4.69 3.64 -21.98
C ALA A 4 -3.25 4.02 -22.32
N ALA A 5 -2.70 5.10 -21.78
CA ALA A 5 -1.37 5.60 -22.14
C ALA A 5 -0.19 4.79 -21.56
N GLY A 6 -0.48 3.74 -20.75
CA GLY A 6 0.54 2.84 -20.20
C GLY A 6 1.16 3.30 -18.88
N ALA A 7 2.21 2.60 -18.46
CA ALA A 7 2.86 2.75 -17.15
C ALA A 7 3.40 4.17 -16.86
N ASP A 8 3.86 4.87 -17.90
CA ASP A 8 4.44 6.21 -17.76
C ASP A 8 3.40 7.34 -17.75
N ASN A 9 2.13 7.00 -17.54
CA ASN A 9 1.06 7.97 -17.56
C ASN A 9 0.93 8.75 -16.24
N ILE A 10 1.68 9.82 -16.11
CA ILE A 10 1.64 10.73 -14.94
C ILE A 10 0.32 11.50 -14.78
N ALA A 11 -0.63 11.37 -15.73
CA ALA A 11 -1.93 12.05 -15.62
C ALA A 11 -2.77 11.57 -14.43
N VAL A 12 -2.47 10.40 -13.86
CA VAL A 12 -3.10 9.91 -12.62
C VAL A 12 -2.92 10.91 -11.47
N PHE A 13 -1.76 11.59 -11.39
CA PHE A 13 -1.49 12.59 -10.36
C PHE A 13 -2.43 13.79 -10.39
N SER A 14 -3.07 14.10 -11.54
CA SER A 14 -4.08 15.16 -11.59
C SER A 14 -5.31 14.86 -10.72
N LYS A 15 -5.56 13.60 -10.37
CA LYS A 15 -6.66 13.19 -9.50
C LYS A 15 -6.44 13.59 -8.04
N TYR A 16 -5.18 13.74 -7.63
CA TYR A 16 -4.84 14.23 -6.29
C TYR A 16 -5.33 15.65 -6.05
N ILE A 17 -5.41 16.50 -7.09
CA ILE A 17 -5.88 17.88 -6.95
C ILE A 17 -7.27 17.93 -6.31
N SER A 18 -8.22 17.18 -6.87
CA SER A 18 -9.59 17.15 -6.34
C SER A 18 -9.72 16.34 -5.06
N LEU A 19 -8.90 15.31 -4.90
CA LEU A 19 -8.88 14.46 -3.70
C LEU A 19 -8.39 15.24 -2.50
N LEU A 20 -7.23 15.86 -2.59
CA LEU A 20 -6.59 16.60 -1.50
C LEU A 20 -7.31 17.94 -1.24
N GLY A 21 -7.75 18.64 -2.28
CA GLY A 21 -8.52 19.87 -2.14
C GLY A 21 -9.87 19.68 -1.43
N SER A 22 -10.41 18.45 -1.41
CA SER A 22 -11.68 18.19 -0.73
C SER A 22 -11.61 18.23 0.80
N VAL A 23 -10.41 18.21 1.38
CA VAL A 23 -10.17 18.20 2.82
C VAL A 23 -9.38 19.41 3.31
N GLU A 24 -9.20 20.44 2.48
CA GLU A 24 -8.39 21.61 2.82
C GLU A 24 -8.87 22.30 4.11
N ASP A 25 -10.17 22.50 4.27
CA ASP A 25 -10.73 23.16 5.46
C ASP A 25 -10.48 22.33 6.73
N GLU A 26 -10.59 21.00 6.65
CA GLU A 26 -10.29 20.09 7.76
C GLU A 26 -8.81 20.13 8.12
N ILE A 27 -7.92 20.19 7.12
CA ILE A 27 -6.48 20.33 7.35
C ILE A 27 -6.16 21.66 8.05
N VAL A 28 -6.75 22.78 7.61
CA VAL A 28 -6.60 24.07 8.27
C VAL A 28 -7.08 24.02 9.72
N ALA A 29 -8.19 23.30 9.99
CA ALA A 29 -8.68 23.10 11.35
C ALA A 29 -7.70 22.26 12.19
N CYS A 30 -7.08 21.21 11.64
CA CYS A 30 -6.06 20.41 12.31
C CYS A 30 -4.82 21.23 12.68
N PHE A 31 -4.36 22.13 11.82
CA PHE A 31 -3.25 23.03 12.15
C PHE A 31 -3.54 23.97 13.32
N LYS A 32 -4.82 24.34 13.54
CA LYS A 32 -5.25 25.22 14.65
C LYS A 32 -5.50 24.47 15.96
N ASN A 33 -6.04 23.26 15.87
CA ASN A 33 -6.62 22.55 16.99
C ASN A 33 -5.91 21.23 17.33
N GLY A 34 -4.96 20.81 16.51
CA GLY A 34 -4.38 19.47 16.56
C GLY A 34 -5.29 18.38 15.94
N GLY A 35 -4.86 17.13 16.01
CA GLY A 35 -5.55 15.98 15.45
C GLY A 35 -5.20 15.74 13.98
N GLY A 36 -6.00 14.93 13.30
CA GLY A 36 -5.82 14.56 11.89
C GLY A 36 -7.15 14.32 11.19
N VAL A 37 -7.08 14.11 9.87
CA VAL A 37 -8.23 13.86 9.00
C VAL A 37 -8.30 12.36 8.68
N PRO A 38 -9.34 11.63 9.09
CA PRO A 38 -9.41 10.19 8.86
C PRO A 38 -9.72 9.85 7.38
N TYR A 39 -9.33 8.65 6.94
CA TYR A 39 -9.56 8.15 5.57
C TYR A 39 -11.00 8.35 5.07
N ALA A 40 -11.99 8.21 5.93
CA ALA A 40 -13.41 8.37 5.58
C ALA A 40 -13.78 9.76 5.05
N LYS A 41 -12.95 10.77 5.30
CA LYS A 41 -13.13 12.14 4.80
C LYS A 41 -12.63 12.34 3.37
N PHE A 42 -11.81 11.44 2.86
CA PHE A 42 -11.26 11.53 1.51
C PHE A 42 -12.16 10.80 0.51
N PRO A 43 -12.94 11.52 -0.31
CA PRO A 43 -13.85 10.87 -1.26
C PRO A 43 -13.05 10.12 -2.33
N ARG A 44 -13.41 8.88 -2.61
CA ARG A 44 -12.78 8.04 -3.64
C ARG A 44 -11.28 7.77 -3.42
N PHE A 45 -10.78 7.89 -2.18
CA PHE A 45 -9.36 7.69 -1.88
C PHE A 45 -8.82 6.37 -2.47
N HIS A 46 -9.40 5.24 -2.06
CA HIS A 46 -8.95 3.92 -2.51
C HIS A 46 -9.10 3.71 -4.03
N ALA A 47 -10.03 4.41 -4.70
CA ALA A 47 -10.15 4.38 -6.15
C ALA A 47 -8.98 5.10 -6.84
N VAL A 48 -8.57 6.26 -6.30
CA VAL A 48 -7.43 7.03 -6.82
C VAL A 48 -6.13 6.26 -6.56
N MET A 49 -5.93 5.73 -5.35
CA MET A 49 -4.76 4.93 -5.00
C MET A 49 -4.64 3.66 -5.84
N ALA A 50 -5.75 2.93 -6.06
CA ALA A 50 -5.73 1.75 -6.92
C ALA A 50 -5.40 2.08 -8.39
N GLU A 51 -5.75 3.27 -8.87
CA GLU A 51 -5.37 3.70 -10.22
C GLU A 51 -3.90 4.12 -10.27
N ASP A 52 -3.40 4.81 -9.25
CA ASP A 52 -1.99 5.20 -9.14
C ASP A 52 -1.08 3.97 -9.02
N SER A 53 -1.34 3.09 -8.07
CA SER A 53 -0.58 1.83 -7.93
C SER A 53 -0.74 0.92 -9.15
N GLY A 54 -1.86 1.02 -9.89
CA GLY A 54 -2.06 0.36 -11.16
C GLY A 54 -1.13 0.85 -12.27
N GLN A 55 -0.82 2.15 -12.27
CA GLN A 55 0.09 2.76 -13.25
C GLN A 55 1.58 2.61 -12.86
N SER A 56 1.89 2.57 -11.58
CA SER A 56 3.27 2.51 -11.06
C SER A 56 3.69 1.08 -10.71
N VAL A 57 3.04 0.46 -9.74
CA VAL A 57 3.44 -0.84 -9.17
C VAL A 57 2.95 -1.99 -10.04
N LEU A 58 1.63 -2.06 -10.30
CA LEU A 58 1.05 -3.21 -11.00
C LEU A 58 1.59 -3.35 -12.44
N SER A 59 1.76 -2.24 -13.15
CA SER A 59 2.33 -2.25 -14.51
C SER A 59 3.79 -2.71 -14.56
N SER A 60 4.52 -2.54 -13.46
CA SER A 60 5.94 -2.90 -13.32
C SER A 60 6.15 -4.24 -12.60
N LEU A 61 5.07 -4.87 -12.13
CA LEU A 61 5.12 -6.02 -11.23
C LEU A 61 5.94 -7.19 -11.83
N GLU A 62 5.58 -7.62 -13.04
CA GLU A 62 6.19 -8.79 -13.68
C GLU A 62 7.57 -8.50 -14.27
N SER A 63 7.76 -7.29 -14.82
CA SER A 63 8.97 -6.92 -15.55
C SER A 63 10.09 -6.36 -14.67
N HIS A 64 9.75 -5.77 -13.53
CA HIS A 64 10.72 -5.08 -12.68
C HIS A 64 10.68 -5.53 -11.22
N ILE A 65 9.50 -5.64 -10.59
CA ILE A 65 9.40 -5.88 -9.14
C ILE A 65 9.71 -7.35 -8.80
N VAL A 66 9.03 -8.29 -9.44
CA VAL A 66 9.30 -9.74 -9.21
C VAL A 66 10.77 -10.09 -9.49
N PRO A 67 11.42 -9.58 -10.57
CA PRO A 67 12.84 -9.85 -10.82
C PRO A 67 13.84 -9.23 -9.84
N LEU A 68 13.43 -8.27 -8.98
CA LEU A 68 14.32 -7.73 -7.92
C LEU A 68 14.82 -8.82 -6.97
N VAL A 69 14.02 -9.88 -6.79
CA VAL A 69 14.40 -11.03 -5.98
C VAL A 69 14.74 -12.20 -6.90
N PRO A 70 16.02 -12.58 -7.00
CA PRO A 70 16.44 -13.68 -7.86
C PRO A 70 15.69 -14.99 -7.55
N GLY A 71 15.12 -15.63 -8.56
CA GLY A 71 14.38 -16.88 -8.45
C GLY A 71 12.97 -16.75 -7.85
N LEU A 72 12.47 -15.55 -7.56
CA LEU A 72 11.14 -15.35 -6.97
C LEU A 72 10.02 -15.91 -7.86
N ALA A 73 10.09 -15.68 -9.17
CA ALA A 73 9.08 -16.19 -10.11
C ALA A 73 8.98 -17.73 -10.07
N ASP A 74 10.12 -18.43 -10.00
CA ASP A 74 10.15 -19.89 -9.91
C ASP A 74 9.60 -20.38 -8.57
N ARG A 75 9.92 -19.70 -7.46
CA ARG A 75 9.37 -20.01 -6.12
C ARG A 75 7.87 -19.79 -6.08
N LEU A 76 7.36 -18.70 -6.63
CA LEU A 76 5.91 -18.42 -6.77
C LEU A 76 5.22 -19.50 -7.63
N ALA A 77 5.86 -19.93 -8.74
CA ALA A 77 5.32 -20.98 -9.58
C ALA A 77 5.33 -22.35 -8.90
N ALA A 78 6.29 -22.61 -8.02
CA ALA A 78 6.37 -23.82 -7.21
C ALA A 78 5.32 -23.87 -6.08
N GLY A 79 4.99 -22.73 -5.50
CA GLY A 79 4.03 -22.55 -4.40
C GLY A 79 4.65 -21.86 -3.18
N MET A 80 4.15 -20.67 -2.86
CA MET A 80 4.55 -19.85 -1.71
C MET A 80 3.33 -19.37 -0.94
N GLN A 81 3.53 -19.03 0.34
CA GLN A 81 2.58 -18.24 1.14
C GLN A 81 3.05 -16.79 1.11
N MET A 82 2.22 -15.88 0.62
CA MET A 82 2.57 -14.46 0.49
C MET A 82 1.54 -13.59 1.21
N LEU A 83 2.03 -12.58 1.94
CA LEU A 83 1.22 -11.56 2.60
C LEU A 83 1.53 -10.19 1.99
N ASP A 84 0.50 -9.40 1.72
CA ASP A 84 0.61 -7.98 1.39
C ASP A 84 -0.03 -7.13 2.48
N VAL A 85 0.76 -6.30 3.13
CA VAL A 85 0.35 -5.48 4.28
C VAL A 85 0.05 -4.07 3.81
N GLY A 86 -1.20 -3.63 4.00
CA GLY A 86 -1.72 -2.41 3.40
C GLY A 86 -2.09 -2.63 1.93
N CYS A 87 -2.76 -3.74 1.63
CA CYS A 87 -3.01 -4.18 0.25
C CYS A 87 -4.01 -3.31 -0.54
N GLY A 88 -4.69 -2.35 0.11
CA GLY A 88 -5.71 -1.54 -0.51
C GLY A 88 -6.79 -2.38 -1.21
N ARG A 89 -7.05 -2.10 -2.47
CA ARG A 89 -8.01 -2.86 -3.30
C ARG A 89 -7.47 -4.19 -3.83
N GLY A 90 -6.36 -4.70 -3.31
CA GLY A 90 -5.85 -6.05 -3.56
C GLY A 90 -5.42 -6.36 -4.99
N ARG A 91 -5.24 -5.36 -5.86
CA ARG A 91 -4.99 -5.57 -7.30
C ARG A 91 -3.69 -6.35 -7.57
N ILE A 92 -2.65 -6.11 -6.76
CA ILE A 92 -1.38 -6.81 -6.87
C ILE A 92 -1.55 -8.28 -6.49
N MET A 93 -2.23 -8.56 -5.37
CA MET A 93 -2.52 -9.93 -4.92
C MET A 93 -3.39 -10.67 -5.91
N ASN A 94 -4.44 -10.04 -6.45
CA ASN A 94 -5.28 -10.64 -7.48
C ASN A 94 -4.47 -10.97 -8.76
N ARG A 95 -3.55 -10.07 -9.18
CA ARG A 95 -2.69 -10.33 -10.35
C ARG A 95 -1.72 -11.49 -10.10
N LEU A 96 -1.09 -11.53 -8.95
CA LEU A 96 -0.18 -12.62 -8.59
C LEU A 96 -0.92 -13.95 -8.44
N ALA A 97 -2.12 -13.95 -7.87
CA ALA A 97 -2.96 -15.14 -7.75
C ALA A 97 -3.36 -15.72 -9.12
N GLU A 98 -3.62 -14.85 -10.09
CA GLU A 98 -3.89 -15.23 -11.50
C GLU A 98 -2.67 -15.86 -12.17
N LEU A 99 -1.48 -15.29 -11.95
CA LEU A 99 -0.22 -15.76 -12.56
C LEU A 99 0.32 -17.03 -11.91
N TYR A 100 0.13 -17.19 -10.59
CA TYR A 100 0.76 -18.24 -9.79
C TYR A 100 -0.27 -19.08 -9.02
N PRO A 101 -1.02 -19.97 -9.70
CA PRO A 101 -2.14 -20.68 -9.10
C PRO A 101 -1.76 -21.68 -8.00
N LYS A 102 -0.48 -22.04 -7.85
CA LYS A 102 0.01 -22.91 -6.77
C LYS A 102 0.34 -22.16 -5.49
N SER A 103 0.59 -20.85 -5.58
CA SER A 103 0.84 -19.99 -4.43
C SER A 103 -0.47 -19.55 -3.78
N ARG A 104 -0.40 -19.15 -2.52
CA ARG A 104 -1.51 -18.59 -1.76
C ARG A 104 -1.16 -17.16 -1.38
N PHE A 105 -2.14 -16.28 -1.50
CA PHE A 105 -1.98 -14.85 -1.35
C PHE A 105 -2.96 -14.34 -0.29
N THR A 106 -2.47 -13.61 0.68
CA THR A 106 -3.27 -12.93 1.69
C THR A 106 -3.02 -11.43 1.60
N GLY A 107 -4.08 -10.64 1.50
CA GLY A 107 -4.02 -9.18 1.58
C GLY A 107 -4.68 -8.69 2.85
N ILE A 108 -4.04 -7.81 3.59
CA ILE A 108 -4.62 -7.18 4.79
C ILE A 108 -4.62 -5.67 4.65
N ASP A 109 -5.74 -5.04 5.06
CA ASP A 109 -5.91 -3.59 5.03
C ASP A 109 -6.93 -3.14 6.08
N LEU A 110 -6.81 -1.90 6.56
CA LEU A 110 -7.75 -1.31 7.52
C LEU A 110 -9.11 -1.01 6.89
N SER A 111 -9.15 -0.73 5.59
CA SER A 111 -10.35 -0.27 4.89
C SER A 111 -11.25 -1.43 4.47
N SER A 112 -12.42 -1.53 5.08
CA SER A 112 -13.45 -2.50 4.67
C SER A 112 -13.96 -2.27 3.24
N GLU A 113 -14.01 -1.03 2.76
CA GLU A 113 -14.37 -0.69 1.37
C GLU A 113 -13.35 -1.23 0.36
N ALA A 114 -12.06 -1.05 0.68
CA ALA A 114 -10.98 -1.54 -0.16
C ALA A 114 -10.98 -3.08 -0.21
N ILE A 115 -11.10 -3.74 0.94
CA ILE A 115 -11.16 -5.20 1.05
C ILE A 115 -12.38 -5.77 0.32
N LEU A 116 -13.56 -5.15 0.44
CA LEU A 116 -14.75 -5.57 -0.31
C LEU A 116 -14.51 -5.52 -1.82
N THR A 117 -13.88 -4.44 -2.31
CA THR A 117 -13.54 -4.29 -3.73
C THR A 117 -12.51 -5.34 -4.17
N ALA A 118 -11.53 -5.65 -3.33
CA ALA A 118 -10.54 -6.70 -3.61
C ALA A 118 -11.19 -8.07 -3.78
N TRP A 119 -12.14 -8.43 -2.91
CA TRP A 119 -12.93 -9.65 -3.02
C TRP A 119 -13.81 -9.69 -4.26
N GLN A 120 -14.43 -8.57 -4.64
CA GLN A 120 -15.24 -8.48 -5.86
C GLN A 120 -14.39 -8.78 -7.10
N GLU A 121 -13.21 -8.17 -7.23
CA GLU A 121 -12.29 -8.45 -8.32
C GLU A 121 -11.81 -9.91 -8.33
N ALA A 122 -11.48 -10.47 -7.17
CA ALA A 122 -11.10 -11.88 -7.04
C ALA A 122 -12.23 -12.83 -7.51
N ALA A 123 -13.47 -12.54 -7.14
CA ALA A 123 -14.65 -13.31 -7.55
C ALA A 123 -14.92 -13.20 -9.06
N GLU A 124 -14.82 -12.01 -9.64
CA GLU A 124 -14.95 -11.79 -11.09
C GLU A 124 -13.92 -12.59 -11.89
N LYS A 125 -12.69 -12.65 -11.38
CA LYS A 125 -11.58 -13.44 -11.95
C LYS A 125 -11.62 -14.92 -11.57
N ARG A 126 -12.56 -15.34 -10.72
CA ARG A 126 -12.72 -16.73 -10.20
C ARG A 126 -11.46 -17.26 -9.50
N LEU A 127 -10.72 -16.38 -8.84
CA LEU A 127 -9.54 -16.76 -8.07
C LEU A 127 -9.93 -17.55 -6.81
N ARG A 128 -9.14 -18.57 -6.46
CA ARG A 128 -9.39 -19.45 -5.30
C ARG A 128 -8.20 -19.54 -4.35
N ASN A 129 -7.12 -18.85 -4.69
CA ASN A 129 -5.84 -18.87 -4.00
C ASN A 129 -5.47 -17.51 -3.43
N VAL A 130 -6.45 -16.63 -3.25
CA VAL A 130 -6.29 -15.31 -2.63
C VAL A 130 -7.37 -15.10 -1.57
N GLU A 131 -7.01 -14.43 -0.49
CA GLU A 131 -7.93 -13.98 0.55
C GLU A 131 -7.62 -12.54 0.96
N PHE A 132 -8.63 -11.83 1.47
CA PHE A 132 -8.50 -10.45 1.91
C PHE A 132 -9.16 -10.27 3.28
N ILE A 133 -8.47 -9.61 4.21
CA ILE A 133 -8.91 -9.51 5.61
C ILE A 133 -8.83 -8.06 6.06
N VAL A 134 -9.91 -7.54 6.64
CA VAL A 134 -9.89 -6.24 7.31
C VAL A 134 -9.08 -6.36 8.59
N THR A 135 -7.99 -5.62 8.71
CA THR A 135 -7.06 -5.73 9.83
C THR A 135 -6.57 -4.35 10.27
N ASP A 136 -6.72 -4.05 11.57
CA ASP A 136 -6.02 -2.94 12.21
C ASP A 136 -4.59 -3.37 12.54
N LEU A 137 -3.63 -2.65 11.98
CA LEU A 137 -2.20 -2.93 12.07
C LEU A 137 -1.51 -2.27 13.27
N SER A 138 -2.23 -1.49 14.07
CA SER A 138 -1.65 -0.73 15.20
C SER A 138 -0.94 -1.59 16.24
N ASN A 139 -1.34 -2.86 16.36
CA ASN A 139 -0.74 -3.88 17.24
C ASN A 139 -0.39 -5.17 16.46
N PHE A 140 0.08 -5.02 15.24
CA PHE A 140 0.42 -6.15 14.38
C PHE A 140 1.59 -6.96 14.93
N ASP A 141 2.51 -6.34 15.66
CA ASP A 141 3.61 -7.00 16.38
C ASP A 141 3.15 -8.07 17.38
N GLU A 142 1.97 -7.89 17.98
CA GLU A 142 1.37 -8.85 18.91
C GLU A 142 0.51 -9.91 18.21
N LYS A 143 -0.22 -9.50 17.16
CA LYS A 143 -1.26 -10.30 16.51
C LYS A 143 -0.76 -11.15 15.32
N ALA A 144 0.35 -10.75 14.70
CA ALA A 144 0.88 -11.46 13.55
C ALA A 144 1.16 -12.93 13.90
N GLU A 145 0.68 -13.85 13.07
CA GLU A 145 1.01 -15.26 13.17
C GLU A 145 2.51 -15.46 12.90
N ALA A 146 3.19 -16.21 13.76
CA ALA A 146 4.63 -16.40 13.62
C ALA A 146 4.95 -17.38 12.47
N GLU A 147 5.99 -17.06 11.69
CA GLU A 147 6.56 -17.93 10.65
C GLU A 147 5.54 -18.48 9.64
N ALA A 148 4.55 -17.64 9.27
CA ALA A 148 3.47 -18.05 8.38
C ALA A 148 3.78 -17.85 6.89
N PHE A 149 4.58 -16.83 6.54
CA PHE A 149 4.74 -16.40 5.16
C PHE A 149 6.19 -16.51 4.65
N ASP A 150 6.30 -16.95 3.40
CA ASP A 150 7.57 -17.01 2.66
C ASP A 150 7.98 -15.63 2.11
N LEU A 151 6.99 -14.79 1.82
CA LEU A 151 7.18 -13.44 1.30
C LEU A 151 6.15 -12.51 1.93
N VAL A 152 6.63 -11.37 2.43
CA VAL A 152 5.76 -10.25 2.80
C VAL A 152 6.08 -9.05 1.91
N THR A 153 5.06 -8.35 1.45
CA THR A 153 5.21 -7.12 0.66
C THR A 153 4.49 -5.95 1.31
N THR A 154 4.99 -4.76 1.04
CA THR A 154 4.30 -3.48 1.26
C THR A 154 4.57 -2.55 0.09
N PHE A 155 3.53 -1.89 -0.40
CA PHE A 155 3.63 -0.93 -1.49
C PHE A 155 3.01 0.40 -1.06
N ASP A 156 3.86 1.40 -0.81
CA ASP A 156 3.46 2.73 -0.33
C ASP A 156 2.52 2.69 0.88
N ALA A 157 2.80 1.82 1.86
CA ALA A 157 1.88 1.56 2.97
C ALA A 157 2.48 1.82 4.36
N ILE A 158 3.80 1.76 4.52
CA ILE A 158 4.43 1.86 5.86
C ILE A 158 4.45 3.29 6.37
N HIS A 159 4.68 4.26 5.49
CA HIS A 159 4.76 5.67 5.87
C HIS A 159 3.43 6.28 6.34
N ASP A 160 2.31 5.67 6.01
CA ASP A 160 0.96 6.11 6.41
C ASP A 160 0.51 5.51 7.76
N GLN A 161 1.25 4.53 8.31
CA GLN A 161 0.85 3.83 9.51
C GLN A 161 0.96 4.71 10.76
N ALA A 162 -0.02 4.60 11.66
CA ALA A 162 0.04 5.27 12.96
C ALA A 162 1.21 4.74 13.83
N LYS A 163 1.53 3.46 13.70
CA LYS A 163 2.59 2.78 14.46
C LYS A 163 3.47 1.93 13.54
N PRO A 164 4.28 2.54 12.68
CA PRO A 164 5.03 1.84 11.66
C PRO A 164 6.01 0.81 12.24
N LEU A 165 6.59 1.07 13.42
CA LEU A 165 7.47 0.12 14.08
C LEU A 165 6.74 -1.17 14.50
N ASN A 166 5.50 -1.09 14.97
CA ASN A 166 4.71 -2.27 15.31
C ASN A 166 4.38 -3.09 14.05
N VAL A 167 4.07 -2.40 12.95
CA VAL A 167 3.83 -3.07 11.66
C VAL A 167 5.09 -3.81 11.20
N LEU A 168 6.25 -3.17 11.23
CA LEU A 168 7.53 -3.79 10.84
C LEU A 168 7.92 -4.97 11.74
N LYS A 169 7.68 -4.89 13.06
CA LYS A 169 7.87 -6.01 13.99
C LYS A 169 6.92 -7.17 13.70
N GLY A 170 5.67 -6.87 13.38
CA GLY A 170 4.69 -7.88 12.96
C GLY A 170 5.09 -8.57 11.65
N ILE A 171 5.59 -7.80 10.68
CA ILE A 171 6.15 -8.34 9.43
C ILE A 171 7.33 -9.27 9.73
N TYR A 172 8.27 -8.84 10.57
CA TYR A 172 9.40 -9.68 10.97
C TYR A 172 8.95 -10.97 11.65
N ARG A 173 7.97 -10.89 12.56
CA ARG A 173 7.43 -12.05 13.26
C ARG A 173 6.74 -13.05 12.34
N THR A 174 6.00 -12.56 11.34
CA THR A 174 5.21 -13.44 10.46
C THR A 174 6.01 -14.06 9.32
N LEU A 175 7.21 -13.55 9.05
CA LEU A 175 8.12 -14.15 8.10
C LEU A 175 8.70 -15.45 8.63
N LYS A 176 8.76 -16.47 7.76
CA LYS A 176 9.54 -17.69 8.02
C LYS A 176 11.03 -17.36 8.14
N SER A 177 11.80 -18.27 8.71
CA SER A 177 13.24 -18.08 8.95
C SER A 177 14.06 -17.78 7.69
N ASP A 178 13.60 -18.27 6.52
CA ASP A 178 14.15 -18.01 5.18
C ASP A 178 13.25 -17.10 4.34
N GLY A 179 12.26 -16.48 4.99
CA GLY A 179 11.29 -15.58 4.37
C GLY A 179 11.91 -14.25 3.95
N MET A 180 11.26 -13.57 3.04
CA MET A 180 11.72 -12.30 2.48
C MET A 180 10.71 -11.19 2.69
N TYR A 181 11.22 -9.98 2.94
CA TYR A 181 10.42 -8.76 2.92
C TYR A 181 10.81 -7.89 1.73
N LEU A 182 9.84 -7.57 0.88
CA LEU A 182 9.99 -6.65 -0.23
C LEU A 182 9.15 -5.41 0.05
N MET A 183 9.81 -4.28 0.24
CA MET A 183 9.20 -2.98 0.50
C MET A 183 9.46 -2.05 -0.68
N GLN A 184 8.40 -1.43 -1.18
CA GLN A 184 8.47 -0.27 -2.05
C GLN A 184 7.81 0.88 -1.30
N ASP A 185 8.52 2.00 -1.20
CA ASP A 185 8.04 3.20 -0.51
C ASP A 185 8.73 4.45 -1.06
N ILE A 186 8.30 5.63 -0.62
CA ILE A 186 8.78 6.92 -1.09
C ILE A 186 10.28 7.07 -0.82
N LYS A 187 11.04 7.39 -1.88
CA LYS A 187 12.47 7.69 -1.76
C LYS A 187 12.67 9.11 -1.24
N GLY A 188 12.82 9.24 0.07
CA GLY A 188 13.07 10.52 0.73
C GLY A 188 14.05 10.38 1.89
N SER A 189 14.64 11.49 2.33
CA SER A 189 15.45 11.56 3.55
C SER A 189 14.57 11.96 4.73
N SER A 190 14.81 11.36 5.90
CA SER A 190 14.23 11.81 7.18
C SER A 190 14.67 13.22 7.60
N GLN A 191 15.71 13.76 6.94
CA GLN A 191 16.20 15.11 7.17
C GLN A 191 15.67 16.05 6.09
N VAL A 192 14.75 16.96 6.46
CA VAL A 192 14.05 17.87 5.54
C VAL A 192 14.99 18.60 4.59
N HIS A 193 16.11 19.15 5.10
CA HIS A 193 17.06 19.92 4.30
C HIS A 193 17.73 19.10 3.18
N LYS A 194 17.74 17.76 3.28
CA LYS A 194 18.29 16.89 2.23
C LYS A 194 17.30 16.61 1.09
N ASN A 195 16.05 17.03 1.24
CA ASN A 195 15.02 16.87 0.23
C ASN A 195 14.75 18.16 -0.58
N ILE A 196 15.50 19.26 -0.32
CA ILE A 196 15.29 20.55 -1.00
C ILE A 196 15.46 20.41 -2.52
N ASP A 197 16.47 19.65 -2.95
CA ASP A 197 16.77 19.44 -4.37
C ASP A 197 16.06 18.20 -4.96
N HIS A 198 15.16 17.56 -4.18
CA HIS A 198 14.41 16.42 -4.69
C HIS A 198 13.42 16.87 -5.78
N PRO A 199 13.44 16.30 -7.01
CA PRO A 199 12.66 16.80 -8.14
C PRO A 199 11.15 16.81 -7.90
N LEU A 200 10.65 15.94 -7.02
CA LEU A 200 9.24 15.86 -6.61
C LEU A 200 9.03 16.38 -5.17
N GLY A 201 10.01 17.02 -4.56
CA GLY A 201 9.97 17.41 -3.14
C GLY A 201 8.71 18.19 -2.77
N ALA A 202 8.40 19.26 -3.51
CA ALA A 202 7.21 20.06 -3.25
C ALA A 202 5.91 19.24 -3.34
N PHE A 203 5.80 18.35 -4.33
CA PHE A 203 4.63 17.47 -4.48
C PHE A 203 4.54 16.48 -3.32
N LEU A 204 5.62 15.79 -2.97
CA LEU A 204 5.64 14.80 -1.89
C LEU A 204 5.28 15.43 -0.53
N TYR A 205 5.83 16.61 -0.21
CA TYR A 205 5.47 17.32 1.03
C TYR A 205 4.03 17.81 1.02
N THR A 206 3.49 18.23 -0.12
CA THR A 206 2.08 18.60 -0.25
C THR A 206 1.17 17.39 0.01
N VAL A 207 1.45 16.25 -0.62
CA VAL A 207 0.69 15.02 -0.41
C VAL A 207 0.81 14.57 1.06
N SER A 208 2.01 14.56 1.62
CA SER A 208 2.24 14.19 3.02
C SER A 208 1.43 15.07 3.98
N CYS A 209 1.47 16.39 3.82
CA CYS A 209 0.73 17.32 4.66
C CYS A 209 -0.79 17.14 4.57
N LEU A 210 -1.31 16.94 3.35
CA LEU A 210 -2.74 16.87 3.08
C LEU A 210 -3.31 15.44 3.22
N HIS A 211 -2.48 14.41 3.31
CA HIS A 211 -2.92 13.02 3.42
C HIS A 211 -2.09 12.22 4.46
N CYS A 212 -0.88 11.76 4.13
CA CYS A 212 -0.16 10.76 4.92
C CYS A 212 -0.01 11.12 6.40
N MET A 213 0.49 12.32 6.68
CA MET A 213 0.65 12.81 8.05
C MET A 213 -0.70 12.92 8.78
N THR A 214 -1.70 13.47 8.11
CA THR A 214 -2.99 13.72 8.76
C THR A 214 -3.79 12.44 9.02
N VAL A 215 -3.70 11.42 8.15
CA VAL A 215 -4.37 10.13 8.40
C VAL A 215 -3.67 9.34 9.51
N SER A 216 -2.34 9.42 9.59
CA SER A 216 -1.58 8.85 10.71
C SER A 216 -1.99 9.51 12.04
N LEU A 217 -2.01 10.84 12.10
CA LEU A 217 -2.45 11.59 13.30
C LEU A 217 -3.91 11.28 13.70
N ALA A 218 -4.81 11.08 12.73
CA ALA A 218 -6.20 10.71 13.00
C ALA A 218 -6.34 9.32 13.65
N GLN A 219 -5.35 8.46 13.50
CA GLN A 219 -5.27 7.13 14.09
C GLN A 219 -4.42 7.10 15.38
N GLY A 220 -4.02 8.25 15.90
CA GLY A 220 -3.16 8.37 17.09
C GLY A 220 -1.68 8.08 16.79
N GLY A 221 -1.26 8.31 15.56
CA GLY A 221 0.15 8.30 15.14
C GLY A 221 0.92 9.53 15.63
N GLU A 222 2.24 9.51 15.40
CA GLU A 222 3.17 10.60 15.76
C GLU A 222 3.61 11.37 14.52
#